data_b0e311cd93f6ef42650974e61e34f4f8
#
_entry.id   b0e311cd93f6ef42650974e61e34f4f8
#
_cell.length_a   1.000
_cell.length_b   1.000
_cell.length_c   1.000
_cell.angle_alpha   90.00
_cell.angle_beta   90.00
_cell.angle_gamma   90.00
#
_symmetry.space_group_name_H-M   'P 1'
#
loop_
_entity.id
_entity.type
_entity.pdbx_description
1 polymer ?
#
loop_
_entity_poly.entity_id
_entity_poly.type
_entity_poly.pdbx_seq_one_letter_code
_entity_poly.pdbx_strand_id
1 'polypeptide(L)'
;MVVNKYKDLVINKYSDYDEGARLVCDRAHNIEYLTTMRYIQKFLKPGAKILEIGAGTGQYSIALAKMGYEVTAVDLTPKYVEIMKQKTRRLKNFQCMVADALDLSLLKNDSFDMVLNFGPMYHLFNKKDVNKAIKETLRVTKKKGVCLFAYLPCASFVTCYGLRHQDVKGLSAGMDKSGRIKPYPSDIFTCFYIEDFKKLFARTNTKYITNVATDGLALAMKEWIEQLSKIDYEKFLNWHFTTCERLDQQGYSAHLLYICRKK
;
A
#
# COMPACT_ATOMS: atom_id res chain seq x y z
N MET A 1 -1.02 4.67 -26.72
CA MET A 1 -1.09 3.19 -26.82
C MET A 1 -0.35 2.45 -25.71
N VAL A 2 0.80 2.92 -25.20
CA VAL A 2 1.56 2.21 -24.13
C VAL A 2 0.82 2.17 -22.77
N VAL A 3 0.05 3.20 -22.44
CA VAL A 3 -0.65 3.30 -21.13
C VAL A 3 -1.72 2.22 -20.94
N ASN A 4 -2.44 1.85 -22.02
CA ASN A 4 -3.47 0.79 -21.93
C ASN A 4 -2.86 -0.59 -21.65
N LYS A 5 -1.70 -0.89 -22.22
CA LYS A 5 -1.08 -2.21 -22.10
C LYS A 5 -0.75 -2.60 -20.65
N TYR A 6 -0.22 -1.66 -19.86
CA TYR A 6 0.10 -1.93 -18.44
C TYR A 6 -1.14 -2.03 -17.57
N LYS A 7 -2.17 -1.22 -17.84
CA LYS A 7 -3.44 -1.30 -17.14
C LYS A 7 -4.08 -2.68 -17.32
N ASP A 8 -4.12 -3.17 -18.56
CA ASP A 8 -4.67 -4.48 -18.88
C ASP A 8 -3.85 -5.62 -18.23
N LEU A 9 -2.52 -5.50 -18.20
CA LEU A 9 -1.65 -6.46 -17.50
C LEU A 9 -1.95 -6.53 -15.99
N VAL A 10 -2.14 -5.38 -15.34
CA VAL A 10 -2.51 -5.32 -13.91
C VAL A 10 -3.87 -5.96 -13.68
N ILE A 11 -4.88 -5.57 -14.46
CA ILE A 11 -6.23 -6.14 -14.35
C ILE A 11 -6.20 -7.65 -14.54
N ASN A 12 -5.55 -8.15 -15.58
CA ASN A 12 -5.48 -9.58 -15.88
C ASN A 12 -4.78 -10.34 -14.74
N LYS A 13 -3.64 -9.85 -14.25
CA LYS A 13 -2.91 -10.49 -13.15
C LYS A 13 -3.78 -10.63 -11.90
N TYR A 14 -4.46 -9.56 -11.51
CA TYR A 14 -5.30 -9.56 -10.31
C TYR A 14 -6.66 -10.23 -10.51
N SER A 15 -7.11 -10.42 -11.76
CA SER A 15 -8.32 -11.20 -12.02
C SER A 15 -8.16 -12.69 -11.67
N ASP A 16 -6.94 -13.21 -11.72
CA ASP A 16 -6.63 -14.61 -11.40
C ASP A 16 -6.05 -14.80 -9.98
N TYR A 17 -5.72 -13.70 -9.29
CA TYR A 17 -5.09 -13.73 -7.96
C TYR A 17 -6.12 -13.56 -6.83
N ASP A 18 -5.96 -14.31 -5.73
CA ASP A 18 -6.74 -14.12 -4.50
C ASP A 18 -6.02 -13.14 -3.55
N GLU A 19 -6.17 -11.84 -3.82
CA GLU A 19 -5.66 -10.79 -2.94
C GLU A 19 -6.37 -10.79 -1.57
N GLY A 20 -7.57 -11.40 -1.47
CA GLY A 20 -8.37 -11.39 -0.25
C GLY A 20 -7.72 -12.08 0.94
N ALA A 21 -6.90 -13.08 0.69
CA ALA A 21 -6.21 -13.84 1.73
C ALA A 21 -4.82 -13.26 2.10
N ARG A 22 -4.20 -12.48 1.22
CA ARG A 22 -2.78 -12.08 1.34
C ARG A 22 -2.38 -11.55 2.72
N LEU A 23 -3.14 -10.62 3.26
CA LEU A 23 -2.81 -9.95 4.53
C LEU A 23 -3.17 -10.74 5.79
N VAL A 24 -3.84 -11.88 5.64
CA VAL A 24 -4.34 -12.68 6.76
C VAL A 24 -4.01 -14.17 6.65
N CYS A 25 -3.27 -14.57 5.61
CA CYS A 25 -2.96 -15.98 5.35
C CYS A 25 -1.98 -16.58 6.39
N ASP A 26 -1.15 -15.75 7.00
CA ASP A 26 -0.17 -16.15 7.99
C ASP A 26 0.27 -14.97 8.88
N ARG A 27 1.07 -15.25 9.90
CA ARG A 27 1.51 -14.23 10.89
C ARG A 27 2.43 -13.18 10.25
N ALA A 28 3.31 -13.58 9.35
CA ALA A 28 4.27 -12.69 8.72
C ALA A 28 3.57 -11.63 7.85
N HIS A 29 2.60 -12.03 7.01
CA HIS A 29 1.81 -11.10 6.21
C HIS A 29 0.84 -10.28 7.09
N ASN A 30 0.36 -10.85 8.20
CA ASN A 30 -0.54 -10.14 9.10
C ASN A 30 0.13 -8.95 9.82
N ILE A 31 1.46 -8.94 9.96
CA ILE A 31 2.20 -7.81 10.51
C ILE A 31 2.01 -6.54 9.66
N GLU A 32 2.02 -6.66 8.33
CA GLU A 32 1.70 -5.54 7.43
C GLU A 32 0.31 -4.95 7.73
N TYR A 33 -0.69 -5.82 7.84
CA TYR A 33 -2.06 -5.42 8.15
C TYR A 33 -2.16 -4.71 9.51
N LEU A 34 -1.62 -5.32 10.55
CA LEU A 34 -1.67 -4.78 11.92
C LEU A 34 -0.95 -3.43 12.02
N THR A 35 0.23 -3.31 11.41
CA THR A 35 1.01 -2.08 11.41
C THR A 35 0.27 -0.98 10.66
N THR A 36 -0.23 -1.27 9.46
CA THR A 36 -0.98 -0.30 8.66
C THR A 36 -2.25 0.16 9.39
N MET A 37 -3.04 -0.75 9.96
CA MET A 37 -4.23 -0.42 10.75
C MET A 37 -3.90 0.45 11.96
N ARG A 38 -2.79 0.17 12.65
CA ARG A 38 -2.32 0.99 13.77
C ARG A 38 -2.07 2.44 13.33
N TYR A 39 -1.44 2.66 12.17
CA TYR A 39 -1.19 4.01 11.67
C TYR A 39 -2.44 4.68 11.11
N ILE A 40 -3.35 3.94 10.50
CA ILE A 40 -4.67 4.46 10.12
C ILE A 40 -5.38 4.98 11.38
N GLN A 41 -5.52 4.15 12.41
CA GLN A 41 -6.20 4.50 13.66
C GLN A 41 -5.54 5.68 14.40
N LYS A 42 -4.20 5.78 14.39
CA LYS A 42 -3.44 6.90 15.00
C LYS A 42 -3.87 8.27 14.47
N PHE A 43 -4.33 8.36 13.22
CA PHE A 43 -4.70 9.61 12.56
C PHE A 43 -6.20 9.78 12.32
N LEU A 44 -7.01 8.75 12.55
CA LEU A 44 -8.45 8.83 12.39
C LEU A 44 -9.10 9.66 13.50
N LYS A 45 -10.11 10.41 13.11
CA LYS A 45 -11.01 11.13 14.03
C LYS A 45 -12.40 10.51 13.97
N PRO A 46 -13.19 10.58 15.04
CA PRO A 46 -14.58 10.14 15.01
C PRO A 46 -15.34 10.81 13.85
N GLY A 47 -16.14 10.02 13.13
CA GLY A 47 -16.93 10.51 11.99
C GLY A 47 -16.14 10.82 10.72
N ALA A 48 -14.85 10.45 10.64
CA ALA A 48 -14.03 10.68 9.45
C ALA A 48 -14.59 9.94 8.22
N LYS A 49 -14.54 10.62 7.07
CA LYS A 49 -14.79 10.03 5.74
C LYS A 49 -13.47 9.53 5.15
N ILE A 50 -13.44 8.26 4.77
CA ILE A 50 -12.25 7.57 4.30
C ILE A 50 -12.42 7.16 2.85
N LEU A 51 -11.38 7.40 2.03
CA LEU A 51 -11.25 6.80 0.71
C LEU A 51 -10.09 5.81 0.72
N GLU A 52 -10.30 4.62 0.18
CA GLU A 52 -9.23 3.69 -0.18
C GLU A 52 -9.14 3.56 -1.70
N ILE A 53 -7.93 3.77 -2.26
CA ILE A 53 -7.60 3.65 -3.69
C ILE A 53 -6.72 2.41 -3.85
N GLY A 54 -7.14 1.46 -4.70
CA GLY A 54 -6.51 0.16 -4.83
C GLY A 54 -6.95 -0.78 -3.71
N ALA A 55 -8.25 -0.78 -3.39
CA ALA A 55 -8.79 -1.46 -2.21
C ALA A 55 -8.75 -3.00 -2.30
N GLY A 56 -8.46 -3.57 -3.48
CA GLY A 56 -8.51 -5.01 -3.68
C GLY A 56 -9.87 -5.59 -3.28
N THR A 57 -9.88 -6.61 -2.45
CA THR A 57 -11.13 -7.20 -1.93
C THR A 57 -11.65 -6.53 -0.66
N GLY A 58 -11.08 -5.38 -0.27
CA GLY A 58 -11.59 -4.48 0.78
C GLY A 58 -11.11 -4.80 2.21
N GLN A 59 -9.92 -5.38 2.40
CA GLN A 59 -9.47 -5.77 3.75
C GLN A 59 -9.44 -4.60 4.74
N TYR A 60 -8.85 -3.47 4.38
CA TYR A 60 -8.84 -2.28 5.22
C TYR A 60 -10.19 -1.56 5.20
N SER A 61 -10.76 -1.31 4.02
CA SER A 61 -12.01 -0.59 3.83
C SER A 61 -13.17 -1.20 4.61
N ILE A 62 -13.34 -2.53 4.52
CA ILE A 62 -14.43 -3.24 5.22
C ILE A 62 -14.21 -3.23 6.74
N ALA A 63 -12.96 -3.39 7.20
CA ALA A 63 -12.63 -3.30 8.61
C ALA A 63 -12.99 -1.91 9.18
N LEU A 64 -12.63 -0.84 8.45
CA LEU A 64 -12.91 0.54 8.84
C LEU A 64 -14.43 0.83 8.83
N ALA A 65 -15.17 0.33 7.84
CA ALA A 65 -16.61 0.47 7.80
C ALA A 65 -17.30 -0.26 8.99
N LYS A 66 -16.82 -1.45 9.35
CA LYS A 66 -17.29 -2.17 10.54
C LYS A 66 -16.98 -1.44 11.85
N MET A 67 -15.94 -0.60 11.87
CA MET A 67 -15.62 0.28 13.00
C MET A 67 -16.50 1.55 13.03
N GLY A 68 -17.45 1.71 12.08
CA GLY A 68 -18.41 2.81 12.04
C GLY A 68 -17.99 4.03 11.19
N TYR A 69 -16.87 3.97 10.47
CA TYR A 69 -16.45 5.05 9.56
C TYR A 69 -17.24 5.03 8.25
N GLU A 70 -17.43 6.19 7.63
CA GLU A 70 -17.97 6.33 6.27
C GLU A 70 -16.84 6.04 5.27
N VAL A 71 -16.94 4.94 4.52
CA VAL A 71 -15.87 4.44 3.65
C VAL A 71 -16.31 4.40 2.20
N THR A 72 -15.48 4.98 1.34
CA THR A 72 -15.51 4.79 -0.12
C THR A 72 -14.28 3.98 -0.51
N ALA A 73 -14.47 2.89 -1.26
CA ALA A 73 -13.40 2.04 -1.76
C ALA A 73 -13.40 2.05 -3.29
N VAL A 74 -12.23 2.25 -3.90
CA VAL A 74 -12.12 2.14 -5.35
C VAL A 74 -10.99 1.17 -5.72
N ASP A 75 -11.23 0.40 -6.77
CA ASP A 75 -10.23 -0.50 -7.35
C ASP A 75 -10.31 -0.49 -8.87
N LEU A 76 -9.19 -0.75 -9.53
CA LEU A 76 -9.11 -0.84 -10.97
C LEU A 76 -9.75 -2.12 -11.51
N THR A 77 -9.78 -3.19 -10.70
CA THR A 77 -10.21 -4.54 -11.08
C THR A 77 -11.70 -4.74 -10.80
N PRO A 78 -12.57 -4.86 -11.82
CA PRO A 78 -14.02 -5.01 -11.63
C PRO A 78 -14.40 -6.19 -10.75
N LYS A 79 -13.69 -7.33 -10.86
CA LYS A 79 -13.89 -8.52 -10.03
C LYS A 79 -13.78 -8.20 -8.53
N TYR A 80 -12.80 -7.40 -8.12
CA TYR A 80 -12.61 -7.04 -6.72
C TYR A 80 -13.71 -6.12 -6.20
N VAL A 81 -14.16 -5.19 -7.04
CA VAL A 81 -15.30 -4.33 -6.69
C VAL A 81 -16.57 -5.17 -6.49
N GLU A 82 -16.81 -6.18 -7.32
CA GLU A 82 -17.95 -7.06 -7.15
C GLU A 82 -17.85 -7.89 -5.86
N ILE A 83 -16.68 -8.40 -5.53
CA ILE A 83 -16.43 -9.08 -4.25
C ILE A 83 -16.70 -8.13 -3.06
N MET A 84 -16.25 -6.87 -3.14
CA MET A 84 -16.52 -5.89 -2.08
C MET A 84 -18.02 -5.63 -1.92
N LYS A 85 -18.77 -5.45 -3.02
CA LYS A 85 -20.23 -5.27 -2.98
C LYS A 85 -20.93 -6.43 -2.27
N GLN A 86 -20.55 -7.66 -2.61
CA GLN A 86 -21.12 -8.86 -1.97
C GLN A 86 -20.83 -8.91 -0.47
N LYS A 87 -19.57 -8.66 -0.06
CA LYS A 87 -19.14 -8.65 1.34
C LYS A 87 -19.82 -7.55 2.15
N THR A 88 -20.15 -6.41 1.53
CA THR A 88 -20.62 -5.19 2.22
C THR A 88 -22.11 -4.89 2.03
N ARG A 89 -22.88 -5.77 1.42
CA ARG A 89 -24.32 -5.59 1.11
C ARG A 89 -25.19 -5.13 2.30
N ARG A 90 -24.74 -5.38 3.53
CA ARG A 90 -25.45 -4.99 4.77
C ARG A 90 -24.86 -3.73 5.43
N LEU A 91 -23.76 -3.18 4.92
CA LEU A 91 -23.11 -1.98 5.48
C LEU A 91 -23.67 -0.74 4.79
N LYS A 92 -24.38 0.12 5.55
CA LYS A 92 -24.95 1.36 5.03
C LYS A 92 -23.92 2.49 4.87
N ASN A 93 -22.79 2.38 5.55
CA ASN A 93 -21.68 3.33 5.57
C ASN A 93 -20.52 2.96 4.65
N PHE A 94 -20.77 2.07 3.68
CA PHE A 94 -19.78 1.61 2.71
C PHE A 94 -20.28 1.76 1.29
N GLN A 95 -19.43 2.27 0.40
CA GLN A 95 -19.65 2.25 -1.04
C GLN A 95 -18.36 1.87 -1.77
N CYS A 96 -18.47 1.18 -2.90
CA CYS A 96 -17.34 0.85 -3.74
C CYS A 96 -17.68 0.99 -5.22
N MET A 97 -16.65 1.30 -6.01
CA MET A 97 -16.77 1.48 -7.46
C MET A 97 -15.46 1.18 -8.18
N VAL A 98 -15.57 0.87 -9.47
CA VAL A 98 -14.40 0.75 -10.34
C VAL A 98 -13.88 2.15 -10.66
N ALA A 99 -12.61 2.41 -10.34
CA ALA A 99 -11.93 3.66 -10.71
C ALA A 99 -10.42 3.45 -10.85
N ASP A 100 -9.81 4.31 -11.65
CA ASP A 100 -8.37 4.37 -11.86
C ASP A 100 -7.77 5.44 -10.93
N ALA A 101 -6.68 5.12 -10.24
CA ALA A 101 -5.93 6.08 -9.41
C ALA A 101 -5.47 7.31 -10.19
N LEU A 102 -5.38 7.20 -11.52
CA LEU A 102 -5.05 8.29 -12.42
C LEU A 102 -6.25 9.19 -12.76
N ASP A 103 -7.47 8.74 -12.49
CA ASP A 103 -8.69 9.48 -12.77
C ASP A 103 -9.75 9.19 -11.71
N LEU A 104 -9.84 10.04 -10.72
CA LEU A 104 -10.85 10.01 -9.67
C LEU A 104 -11.93 11.10 -9.90
N SER A 105 -12.20 11.49 -11.14
CA SER A 105 -13.14 12.57 -11.50
C SER A 105 -14.56 12.33 -10.97
N LEU A 106 -14.94 11.06 -10.75
CA LEU A 106 -16.20 10.68 -10.08
C LEU A 106 -16.29 11.14 -8.62
N LEU A 107 -15.14 11.47 -7.99
CA LEU A 107 -15.06 11.89 -6.60
C LEU A 107 -14.83 13.41 -6.51
N LYS A 108 -15.59 14.07 -5.65
CA LYS A 108 -15.49 15.53 -5.46
C LYS A 108 -14.17 15.91 -4.80
N ASN A 109 -13.70 17.13 -5.08
CA ASN A 109 -12.56 17.73 -4.39
C ASN A 109 -12.83 17.83 -2.89
N ASP A 110 -11.78 17.77 -2.07
CA ASP A 110 -11.82 18.05 -0.63
C ASP A 110 -12.94 17.28 0.12
N SER A 111 -13.14 15.99 -0.22
CA SER A 111 -14.25 15.18 0.29
C SER A 111 -13.88 14.24 1.41
N PHE A 112 -12.62 13.82 1.50
CA PHE A 112 -12.19 12.79 2.45
C PHE A 112 -11.23 13.33 3.51
N ASP A 113 -11.45 12.93 4.75
CA ASP A 113 -10.59 13.27 5.88
C ASP A 113 -9.30 12.45 5.88
N MET A 114 -9.38 11.23 5.36
CA MET A 114 -8.25 10.33 5.16
C MET A 114 -8.33 9.66 3.80
N VAL A 115 -7.21 9.59 3.09
CA VAL A 115 -7.09 8.85 1.83
C VAL A 115 -5.96 7.84 1.93
N LEU A 116 -6.30 6.57 1.70
CA LEU A 116 -5.39 5.44 1.65
C LEU A 116 -5.13 5.15 0.17
N ASN A 117 -3.90 5.30 -0.28
CA ASN A 117 -3.47 4.93 -1.62
C ASN A 117 -2.62 3.67 -1.50
N PHE A 118 -3.30 2.51 -1.52
CA PHE A 118 -2.70 1.20 -1.28
C PHE A 118 -2.78 0.35 -2.54
N GLY A 119 -1.64 0.17 -3.21
CA GLY A 119 -1.57 -0.58 -4.46
C GLY A 119 -1.06 0.23 -5.65
N PRO A 120 -1.71 1.33 -6.03
CA PRO A 120 -1.40 2.00 -7.29
C PRO A 120 0.05 2.39 -7.48
N MET A 121 0.73 2.88 -6.41
CA MET A 121 2.08 3.45 -6.53
C MET A 121 3.10 2.47 -7.11
N TYR A 122 2.99 1.19 -6.82
CA TYR A 122 3.91 0.17 -7.32
C TYR A 122 3.46 -0.51 -8.63
N HIS A 123 2.37 -0.03 -9.24
CA HIS A 123 1.91 -0.41 -10.58
C HIS A 123 2.03 0.72 -11.61
N LEU A 124 2.57 1.87 -11.22
CA LEU A 124 2.75 3.03 -12.10
C LEU A 124 4.21 3.12 -12.55
N PHE A 125 4.45 2.81 -13.81
CA PHE A 125 5.79 2.62 -14.38
C PHE A 125 6.47 3.89 -14.85
N ASN A 126 5.79 5.02 -14.87
CA ASN A 126 6.37 6.28 -15.29
C ASN A 126 6.06 7.41 -14.30
N LYS A 127 6.99 8.34 -14.21
CA LYS A 127 6.92 9.47 -13.26
C LYS A 127 5.68 10.36 -13.47
N LYS A 128 5.20 10.48 -14.72
CA LYS A 128 4.01 11.28 -15.03
C LYS A 128 2.76 10.71 -14.36
N ASP A 129 2.57 9.39 -14.45
CA ASP A 129 1.43 8.71 -13.87
C ASP A 129 1.53 8.67 -12.34
N VAL A 130 2.72 8.42 -11.77
CA VAL A 130 2.96 8.53 -10.34
C VAL A 130 2.56 9.91 -9.80
N ASN A 131 3.02 10.98 -10.46
CA ASN A 131 2.65 12.35 -10.08
C ASN A 131 1.14 12.62 -10.25
N LYS A 132 0.52 12.05 -11.28
CA LYS A 132 -0.92 12.19 -11.52
C LYS A 132 -1.73 11.50 -10.41
N ALA A 133 -1.37 10.28 -10.01
CA ALA A 133 -2.00 9.57 -8.90
C ALA A 133 -1.87 10.33 -7.56
N ILE A 134 -0.67 10.90 -7.28
CA ILE A 134 -0.47 11.76 -6.11
C ILE A 134 -1.39 12.99 -6.19
N LYS A 135 -1.47 13.65 -7.35
CA LYS A 135 -2.32 14.84 -7.55
C LYS A 135 -3.79 14.52 -7.32
N GLU A 136 -4.31 13.42 -7.88
CA GLU A 136 -5.70 12.99 -7.68
C GLU A 136 -5.98 12.64 -6.22
N THR A 137 -5.09 11.88 -5.56
CA THR A 137 -5.18 11.59 -4.13
C THR A 137 -5.29 12.87 -3.29
N LEU A 138 -4.43 13.86 -3.57
CA LEU A 138 -4.44 15.14 -2.86
C LEU A 138 -5.65 15.99 -3.22
N ARG A 139 -6.16 15.92 -4.45
CA ARG A 139 -7.36 16.66 -4.87
C ARG A 139 -8.58 16.25 -4.05
N VAL A 140 -8.81 14.97 -3.89
CA VAL A 140 -9.97 14.43 -3.15
C VAL A 140 -9.82 14.52 -1.63
N THR A 141 -8.59 14.70 -1.13
CA THR A 141 -8.33 14.86 0.31
C THR A 141 -8.68 16.27 0.76
N LYS A 142 -9.38 16.41 1.86
CA LYS A 142 -9.69 17.70 2.51
C LYS A 142 -8.42 18.42 2.96
N LYS A 143 -8.47 19.74 3.09
CA LYS A 143 -7.45 20.52 3.78
C LYS A 143 -7.26 19.96 5.21
N LYS A 144 -6.01 19.80 5.65
CA LYS A 144 -5.61 19.13 6.90
C LYS A 144 -5.91 17.62 6.95
N GLY A 145 -6.46 17.02 5.89
CA GLY A 145 -6.64 15.57 5.76
C GLY A 145 -5.32 14.83 5.67
N VAL A 146 -5.32 13.55 5.99
CA VAL A 146 -4.13 12.68 6.01
C VAL A 146 -4.16 11.75 4.82
N CYS A 147 -3.02 11.63 4.14
CA CYS A 147 -2.82 10.68 3.06
C CYS A 147 -1.76 9.66 3.46
N LEU A 148 -2.06 8.39 3.20
CA LEU A 148 -1.16 7.26 3.39
C LEU A 148 -0.91 6.61 2.03
N PHE A 149 0.37 6.49 1.65
CA PHE A 149 0.76 5.89 0.38
C PHE A 149 1.60 4.65 0.64
N ALA A 150 1.10 3.49 0.25
CA ALA A 150 1.89 2.26 0.27
C ALA A 150 2.78 2.20 -0.98
N TYR A 151 4.04 1.82 -0.79
CA TYR A 151 4.98 1.63 -1.89
C TYR A 151 6.00 0.53 -1.57
N LEU A 152 6.58 -0.05 -2.61
CA LEU A 152 7.65 -1.05 -2.48
C LEU A 152 9.00 -0.33 -2.49
N PRO A 153 9.83 -0.46 -1.44
CA PRO A 153 11.20 0.04 -1.51
C PRO A 153 12.04 -0.86 -2.42
N CYS A 154 13.04 -0.31 -3.10
CA CYS A 154 13.93 -1.13 -3.94
C CYS A 154 14.63 -2.25 -3.14
N ALA A 155 14.84 -2.06 -1.85
CA ALA A 155 15.38 -3.10 -0.97
C ALA A 155 14.47 -4.34 -0.89
N SER A 156 13.14 -4.20 -1.09
CA SER A 156 12.20 -5.34 -1.12
C SER A 156 12.53 -6.33 -2.24
N PHE A 157 13.12 -5.87 -3.33
CA PHE A 157 13.59 -6.73 -4.40
C PHE A 157 14.70 -7.69 -3.91
N VAL A 158 15.63 -7.16 -3.09
CA VAL A 158 16.68 -7.97 -2.48
C VAL A 158 16.09 -8.99 -1.49
N THR A 159 15.15 -8.55 -0.65
CA THR A 159 14.52 -9.47 0.32
C THR A 159 13.67 -10.53 -0.36
N CYS A 160 12.95 -10.21 -1.44
CA CYS A 160 12.15 -11.18 -2.18
C CYS A 160 13.02 -12.16 -2.98
N TYR A 161 13.90 -11.68 -3.85
CA TYR A 161 14.67 -12.56 -4.72
C TYR A 161 15.91 -13.15 -4.02
N GLY A 162 16.61 -12.33 -3.23
CA GLY A 162 17.81 -12.77 -2.54
C GLY A 162 17.52 -13.66 -1.33
N LEU A 163 16.69 -13.23 -0.41
CA LEU A 163 16.48 -13.92 0.85
C LEU A 163 15.31 -14.90 0.81
N ARG A 164 14.14 -14.44 0.35
CA ARG A 164 12.92 -15.25 0.42
C ARG A 164 12.85 -16.34 -0.65
N HIS A 165 13.17 -16.01 -1.90
CA HIS A 165 13.12 -16.96 -3.02
C HIS A 165 14.45 -17.59 -3.34
N GLN A 166 15.56 -17.16 -2.72
CA GLN A 166 16.92 -17.61 -2.98
C GLN A 166 17.29 -17.52 -4.48
N ASP A 167 16.68 -16.59 -5.20
CA ASP A 167 16.88 -16.38 -6.63
C ASP A 167 17.94 -15.31 -6.92
N VAL A 168 19.22 -15.70 -6.85
CA VAL A 168 20.36 -14.83 -7.15
C VAL A 168 20.36 -14.36 -8.61
N LYS A 169 19.87 -15.19 -9.55
CA LYS A 169 19.80 -14.81 -10.97
C LYS A 169 18.76 -13.71 -11.20
N GLY A 170 17.57 -13.84 -10.62
CA GLY A 170 16.54 -12.81 -10.67
C GLY A 170 17.01 -11.52 -10.01
N LEU A 171 17.69 -11.61 -8.86
CA LEU A 171 18.30 -10.47 -8.20
C LEU A 171 19.32 -9.74 -9.11
N SER A 172 20.24 -10.48 -9.72
CA SER A 172 21.25 -9.92 -10.63
C SER A 172 20.63 -9.28 -11.87
N ALA A 173 19.61 -9.90 -12.45
CA ALA A 173 18.89 -9.35 -13.61
C ALA A 173 18.20 -8.03 -13.30
N GLY A 174 17.72 -7.84 -12.07
CA GLY A 174 17.08 -6.63 -11.59
C GLY A 174 18.03 -5.47 -11.24
N MET A 175 19.35 -5.70 -11.24
CA MET A 175 20.34 -4.66 -10.92
C MET A 175 20.98 -4.06 -12.17
N ASP A 176 21.46 -2.83 -12.08
CA ASP A 176 22.39 -2.24 -13.02
C ASP A 176 23.84 -2.53 -12.64
N LYS A 177 24.80 -2.06 -13.46
CA LYS A 177 26.23 -2.26 -13.26
C LYS A 177 26.77 -1.63 -11.95
N SER A 178 26.06 -0.68 -11.35
CA SER A 178 26.42 -0.04 -10.09
C SER A 178 25.79 -0.72 -8.87
N GLY A 179 25.04 -1.81 -9.07
CA GLY A 179 24.32 -2.50 -8.02
C GLY A 179 22.98 -1.86 -7.64
N ARG A 180 22.52 -0.81 -8.37
CA ARG A 180 21.20 -0.23 -8.13
C ARG A 180 20.10 -1.10 -8.75
N ILE A 181 19.04 -1.27 -8.00
CA ILE A 181 17.83 -1.94 -8.51
C ILE A 181 17.21 -1.08 -9.60
N LYS A 182 16.93 -1.68 -10.76
CA LYS A 182 16.23 -1.03 -11.86
C LYS A 182 14.80 -0.70 -11.44
N PRO A 183 14.21 0.41 -11.95
CA PRO A 183 12.85 0.85 -11.57
C PRO A 183 11.76 -0.19 -11.82
N TYR A 184 11.99 -1.14 -12.73
CA TYR A 184 11.00 -2.13 -13.16
C TYR A 184 11.58 -3.55 -13.12
N PRO A 185 11.81 -4.09 -11.91
CA PRO A 185 12.44 -5.40 -11.76
C PRO A 185 11.52 -6.56 -12.13
N SER A 186 10.20 -6.34 -12.25
CA SER A 186 9.21 -7.34 -12.66
C SER A 186 8.23 -6.80 -13.69
N ASP A 187 7.34 -7.64 -14.20
CA ASP A 187 6.38 -7.33 -15.26
C ASP A 187 5.26 -6.35 -14.85
N ILE A 188 4.80 -6.39 -13.60
CA ILE A 188 3.71 -5.52 -13.10
C ILE A 188 4.08 -4.66 -11.89
N PHE A 189 5.26 -4.86 -11.29
CA PHE A 189 5.68 -4.12 -10.09
C PHE A 189 6.84 -3.17 -10.38
N THR A 190 6.77 -1.98 -9.80
CA THR A 190 7.88 -1.03 -9.72
C THR A 190 8.23 -0.78 -8.26
N CYS A 191 9.46 -0.37 -8.01
CA CYS A 191 9.94 -0.03 -6.69
C CYS A 191 10.56 1.37 -6.67
N PHE A 192 10.77 1.90 -5.46
CA PHE A 192 11.33 3.22 -5.26
C PHE A 192 12.48 3.20 -4.25
N TYR A 193 13.51 3.97 -4.47
CA TYR A 193 14.40 4.35 -3.38
C TYR A 193 13.65 5.29 -2.44
N ILE A 194 13.84 5.11 -1.14
CA ILE A 194 13.10 5.85 -0.09
C ILE A 194 13.19 7.37 -0.30
N GLU A 195 14.41 7.85 -0.60
CA GLU A 195 14.67 9.28 -0.84
C GLU A 195 13.97 9.78 -2.09
N ASP A 196 13.92 8.97 -3.15
CA ASP A 196 13.30 9.36 -4.41
C ASP A 196 11.77 9.36 -4.27
N PHE A 197 11.18 8.44 -3.50
CA PHE A 197 9.76 8.49 -3.18
C PHE A 197 9.40 9.76 -2.38
N LYS A 198 10.18 10.12 -1.36
CA LYS A 198 10.02 11.36 -0.60
C LYS A 198 10.09 12.61 -1.48
N LYS A 199 11.00 12.63 -2.48
CA LYS A 199 11.14 13.77 -3.42
C LYS A 199 9.90 14.00 -4.29
N LEU A 200 9.04 12.99 -4.52
CA LEU A 200 7.79 13.15 -5.27
C LEU A 200 6.86 14.19 -4.60
N PHE A 201 6.96 14.33 -3.30
CA PHE A 201 6.13 15.24 -2.51
C PHE A 201 6.75 16.62 -2.26
N ALA A 202 8.01 16.85 -2.66
CA ALA A 202 8.73 18.10 -2.39
C ALA A 202 8.05 19.37 -2.95
N ARG A 203 7.31 19.22 -4.06
CA ARG A 203 6.58 20.31 -4.73
C ARG A 203 5.06 20.20 -4.56
N THR A 204 4.58 19.38 -3.64
CA THR A 204 3.17 19.26 -3.33
C THR A 204 2.80 20.10 -2.11
N ASN A 205 1.52 20.45 -2.00
CA ASN A 205 1.02 21.20 -0.84
C ASN A 205 0.77 20.25 0.36
N THR A 206 1.82 19.56 0.80
CA THR A 206 1.76 18.60 1.91
C THR A 206 2.81 18.88 2.98
N LYS A 207 2.56 18.35 4.18
CA LYS A 207 3.55 18.25 5.26
C LYS A 207 3.83 16.77 5.50
N TYR A 208 5.08 16.35 5.34
CA TYR A 208 5.53 15.01 5.71
C TYR A 208 5.28 14.75 7.21
N ILE A 209 4.82 13.55 7.55
CA ILE A 209 4.63 13.10 8.93
C ILE A 209 5.67 12.05 9.26
N THR A 210 5.61 10.89 8.59
CA THR A 210 6.53 9.78 8.82
C THR A 210 6.58 8.82 7.64
N ASN A 211 7.53 7.90 7.66
CA ASN A 211 7.61 6.75 6.79
C ASN A 211 7.76 5.49 7.66
N VAL A 212 7.00 4.46 7.36
CA VAL A 212 6.82 3.30 8.24
C VAL A 212 7.17 2.01 7.49
N ALA A 213 8.00 1.18 8.10
CA ALA A 213 8.18 -0.21 7.68
C ALA A 213 6.94 -1.00 8.11
N THR A 214 6.09 -1.42 7.15
CA THR A 214 4.82 -2.07 7.51
C THR A 214 4.98 -3.52 7.93
N ASP A 215 5.97 -4.20 7.37
CA ASP A 215 6.28 -5.61 7.66
C ASP A 215 7.72 -5.83 8.16
N GLY A 216 8.63 -4.85 8.00
CA GLY A 216 10.01 -4.96 8.44
C GLY A 216 10.67 -6.23 7.90
N LEU A 217 11.27 -7.03 8.79
CA LEU A 217 11.88 -8.32 8.46
C LEU A 217 10.88 -9.47 8.33
N ALA A 218 9.58 -9.25 8.58
CA ALA A 218 8.63 -10.33 8.76
C ALA A 218 8.56 -11.29 7.57
N LEU A 219 8.53 -10.76 6.35
CA LEU A 219 8.47 -11.60 5.16
C LEU A 219 9.78 -12.36 4.89
N ALA A 220 10.93 -11.76 5.19
CA ALA A 220 12.23 -12.42 5.06
C ALA A 220 12.43 -13.53 6.10
N MET A 221 11.81 -13.39 7.28
CA MET A 221 11.90 -14.32 8.40
C MET A 221 10.61 -15.13 8.61
N LYS A 222 9.80 -15.28 7.58
CA LYS A 222 8.47 -15.89 7.66
C LYS A 222 8.47 -17.23 8.39
N GLU A 223 9.31 -18.16 7.99
CA GLU A 223 9.34 -19.50 8.57
C GLU A 223 9.61 -19.49 10.08
N TRP A 224 10.52 -18.62 10.52
CA TRP A 224 10.82 -18.45 11.95
C TRP A 224 9.63 -17.81 12.69
N ILE A 225 8.98 -16.79 12.11
CA ILE A 225 7.85 -16.10 12.72
C ILE A 225 6.64 -17.04 12.92
N GLU A 226 6.39 -17.92 11.95
CA GLU A 226 5.30 -18.92 12.07
C GLU A 226 5.54 -19.93 13.19
N GLN A 227 6.79 -20.19 13.57
CA GLN A 227 7.15 -21.13 14.64
C GLN A 227 7.15 -20.49 16.04
N LEU A 228 7.05 -19.15 16.15
CA LEU A 228 7.05 -18.48 17.45
C LEU A 228 5.86 -18.92 18.32
N SER A 229 6.10 -19.04 19.62
CA SER A 229 5.01 -19.13 20.58
C SER A 229 4.12 -17.87 20.50
N LYS A 230 2.89 -17.92 20.98
CA LYS A 230 2.01 -16.75 21.03
C LYS A 230 2.68 -15.59 21.78
N ILE A 231 3.32 -15.89 22.91
CA ILE A 231 3.98 -14.89 23.75
C ILE A 231 5.16 -14.24 23.01
N ASP A 232 5.97 -15.04 22.32
CA ASP A 232 7.13 -14.51 21.62
C ASP A 232 6.74 -13.74 20.37
N TYR A 233 5.66 -14.15 19.68
CA TYR A 233 5.08 -13.37 18.59
C TYR A 233 4.57 -12.01 19.06
N GLU A 234 3.89 -11.92 20.20
CA GLU A 234 3.46 -10.65 20.79
C GLU A 234 4.65 -9.75 21.17
N LYS A 235 5.74 -10.32 21.71
CA LYS A 235 6.98 -9.57 21.96
C LYS A 235 7.60 -9.05 20.65
N PHE A 236 7.64 -9.88 19.61
CA PHE A 236 8.14 -9.49 18.30
C PHE A 236 7.29 -8.36 17.69
N LEU A 237 5.97 -8.45 17.76
CA LEU A 237 5.06 -7.39 17.32
C LEU A 237 5.30 -6.07 18.06
N ASN A 238 5.46 -6.12 19.37
CA ASN A 238 5.72 -4.93 20.18
C ASN A 238 7.06 -4.30 19.78
N TRP A 239 8.12 -5.10 19.58
CA TRP A 239 9.40 -4.63 19.08
C TRP A 239 9.23 -3.97 17.71
N HIS A 240 8.54 -4.62 16.76
CA HIS A 240 8.27 -4.08 15.44
C HIS A 240 7.53 -2.75 15.51
N PHE A 241 6.46 -2.65 16.28
CA PHE A 241 5.69 -1.41 16.42
C PHE A 241 6.46 -0.24 17.03
N THR A 242 7.47 -0.51 17.86
CA THR A 242 8.31 0.52 18.45
C THR A 242 9.46 0.95 17.54
N THR A 243 9.81 0.14 16.56
CA THR A 243 10.98 0.36 15.69
C THR A 243 10.63 0.67 14.23
N CYS A 244 9.39 0.43 13.79
CA CYS A 244 8.97 0.50 12.38
C CYS A 244 9.14 1.90 11.72
N GLU A 245 9.28 2.99 12.47
CA GLU A 245 9.60 4.31 11.94
C GLU A 245 11.12 4.56 11.78
N ARG A 246 11.99 3.69 12.30
CA ARG A 246 13.44 3.84 12.21
C ARG A 246 13.92 3.61 10.77
N LEU A 247 14.90 4.39 10.34
CA LEU A 247 15.45 4.31 8.98
C LEU A 247 16.10 2.94 8.66
N ASP A 248 16.77 2.35 9.65
CA ASP A 248 17.37 1.03 9.52
C ASP A 248 16.31 -0.07 9.32
N GLN A 249 15.15 0.03 9.95
CA GLN A 249 14.05 -0.92 9.75
C GLN A 249 13.37 -0.76 8.39
N GLN A 250 13.29 0.46 7.87
CA GLN A 250 12.73 0.73 6.55
C GLN A 250 13.51 0.05 5.42
N GLY A 251 14.83 -0.11 5.58
CA GLY A 251 15.69 -0.79 4.60
C GLY A 251 15.42 -2.28 4.43
N TYR A 252 14.82 -2.94 5.41
CA TYR A 252 14.51 -4.38 5.38
C TYR A 252 13.06 -4.70 5.05
N SER A 253 12.18 -3.72 5.08
CA SER A 253 10.75 -3.91 4.83
C SER A 253 10.45 -4.20 3.37
N ALA A 254 9.56 -5.14 3.12
CA ALA A 254 9.05 -5.37 1.77
C ALA A 254 8.05 -4.29 1.34
N HIS A 255 7.30 -3.73 2.30
CA HIS A 255 6.34 -2.65 2.06
C HIS A 255 6.63 -1.47 2.99
N LEU A 256 6.49 -0.26 2.46
CA LEU A 256 6.61 0.99 3.22
C LEU A 256 5.34 1.81 3.08
N LEU A 257 5.06 2.59 4.13
CA LEU A 257 3.91 3.49 4.19
C LEU A 257 4.39 4.93 4.39
N TYR A 258 4.30 5.75 3.36
CA TYR A 258 4.57 7.18 3.43
C TYR A 258 3.32 7.92 3.89
N ILE A 259 3.44 8.71 4.95
CA ILE A 259 2.32 9.43 5.56
C ILE A 259 2.56 10.93 5.49
N CYS A 260 1.59 11.65 4.96
CA CYS A 260 1.64 13.12 4.88
C CYS A 260 0.26 13.73 5.17
N ARG A 261 0.26 15.02 5.44
CA ARG A 261 -0.94 15.84 5.66
C ARG A 261 -1.05 16.90 4.57
N LYS A 262 -2.21 17.03 3.93
CA LYS A 262 -2.51 18.15 3.03
C LYS A 262 -2.54 19.46 3.85
N LYS A 263 -1.85 20.49 3.39
CA LYS A 263 -1.83 21.83 4.04
C LYS A 263 -3.11 22.61 3.78
#